data_a5a801d6e1cb498e07b60a651d820196
#
_entry.id   a5a801d6e1cb498e07b60a651d820196
#
_cell.length_a   1.000
_cell.length_b   1.000
_cell.length_c   1.000
_cell.angle_alpha   90.00
_cell.angle_beta   90.00
_cell.angle_gamma   90.00
#
_symmetry.space_group_name_H-M   'P 1'
#
loop_
_entity.id
_entity.type
_entity.pdbx_description
1 polymer ?
#
loop_
_entity_poly.entity_id
_entity_poly.type
_entity_poly.pdbx_seq_one_letter_code
_entity_poly.pdbx_strand_id
1 'polypeptide(L)'
;MNSWDRRKPSLLIKSCAYLILLFKFIKCSRETHKIAVFYIGEGQEDKCSILSNCAGSQDYEDFVSGLGWEVDLATHCGFMGGLQRNGSTGLTAPYYATSTMEAIFHVSTRMPSDSDDCLTKKLRHLGNDEVHIVWSEHSRDYRRGIIPTDFGDVLIIIYPMKNRVYFIQIIKKPQVPFFGPLFDGAIITGTLLPSLVRATCINASRAVKSRLTLYQSFIHSIWRLTGKGTPLNVLT
;
A
#
# COMPACT_ATOMS: atom_id res chain seq x y z
N MET A 1 -23.16 -60.36 -12.36
CA MET A 1 -23.41 -59.15 -13.17
C MET A 1 -23.55 -57.97 -12.24
N ASN A 2 -22.48 -57.20 -12.09
CA ASN A 2 -22.41 -56.07 -11.15
C ASN A 2 -22.88 -54.79 -11.87
N SER A 3 -24.00 -54.23 -11.42
CA SER A 3 -24.49 -52.93 -11.85
C SER A 3 -23.61 -51.83 -11.25
N TRP A 4 -22.70 -51.29 -12.03
CA TRP A 4 -21.95 -50.10 -11.65
C TRP A 4 -22.89 -48.92 -11.61
N ASP A 5 -23.03 -48.33 -10.42
CA ASP A 5 -23.88 -47.19 -10.14
C ASP A 5 -23.37 -45.92 -10.88
N ARG A 6 -24.11 -45.49 -11.90
CA ARG A 6 -23.82 -44.34 -12.78
C ARG A 6 -24.07 -42.97 -12.08
N ARG A 7 -24.17 -42.91 -10.77
CA ARG A 7 -24.56 -41.68 -10.04
C ARG A 7 -23.42 -40.87 -9.45
N LYS A 8 -22.15 -41.04 -9.88
CA LYS A 8 -21.00 -40.31 -9.33
C LYS A 8 -20.31 -39.27 -10.22
N PRO A 9 -20.79 -38.81 -11.40
CA PRO A 9 -20.22 -37.62 -12.04
C PRO A 9 -20.60 -36.31 -11.36
N SER A 10 -21.73 -36.27 -10.61
CA SER A 10 -22.24 -35.04 -10.03
C SER A 10 -21.41 -34.52 -8.83
N LEU A 11 -20.69 -35.38 -8.13
CA LEU A 11 -19.86 -34.95 -6.98
C LEU A 11 -18.54 -34.32 -7.44
N LEU A 12 -17.91 -34.87 -8.50
CA LEU A 12 -16.68 -34.30 -9.06
C LEU A 12 -16.92 -32.92 -9.70
N ILE A 13 -18.03 -32.76 -10.42
CA ILE A 13 -18.40 -31.47 -11.06
C ILE A 13 -18.77 -30.44 -9.99
N LYS A 14 -19.47 -30.83 -8.94
CA LYS A 14 -19.76 -29.93 -7.79
C LYS A 14 -18.48 -29.55 -7.04
N SER A 15 -17.54 -30.47 -6.90
CA SER A 15 -16.23 -30.20 -6.27
C SER A 15 -15.38 -29.24 -7.09
N CYS A 16 -15.34 -29.40 -8.43
CA CYS A 16 -14.65 -28.46 -9.33
C CYS A 16 -15.32 -27.07 -9.34
N ALA A 17 -16.65 -27.02 -9.40
CA ALA A 17 -17.38 -25.75 -9.33
C ALA A 17 -17.17 -25.05 -7.98
N TYR A 18 -17.13 -25.81 -6.89
CA TYR A 18 -16.82 -25.31 -5.55
C TYR A 18 -15.38 -24.81 -5.45
N LEU A 19 -14.41 -25.52 -6.00
CA LEU A 19 -13.02 -25.07 -6.09
C LEU A 19 -12.87 -23.80 -6.94
N ILE A 20 -13.55 -23.69 -8.07
CA ILE A 20 -13.55 -22.49 -8.92
C ILE A 20 -14.21 -21.30 -8.19
N LEU A 21 -15.31 -21.55 -7.48
CA LEU A 21 -15.96 -20.56 -6.63
C LEU A 21 -15.06 -20.16 -5.45
N LEU A 22 -14.41 -21.13 -4.81
CA LEU A 22 -13.45 -20.88 -3.73
C LEU A 22 -12.24 -20.10 -4.23
N PHE A 23 -11.70 -20.42 -5.42
CA PHE A 23 -10.62 -19.65 -6.06
C PHE A 23 -11.06 -18.23 -6.44
N LYS A 24 -12.28 -18.05 -6.98
CA LYS A 24 -12.85 -16.72 -7.23
C LYS A 24 -13.09 -15.95 -5.93
N PHE A 25 -13.57 -16.62 -4.89
CA PHE A 25 -13.81 -16.03 -3.57
C PHE A 25 -12.50 -15.64 -2.90
N ILE A 26 -11.46 -16.48 -2.94
CA ILE A 26 -10.12 -16.18 -2.43
C ILE A 26 -9.50 -15.01 -3.20
N LYS A 27 -9.70 -14.93 -4.51
CA LYS A 27 -9.24 -13.81 -5.34
C LYS A 27 -10.01 -12.51 -5.05
N CYS A 28 -11.31 -12.60 -4.69
CA CYS A 28 -12.12 -11.47 -4.26
C CYS A 28 -11.90 -11.06 -2.80
N SER A 29 -11.25 -11.88 -1.97
CA SER A 29 -11.06 -11.61 -0.53
C SER A 29 -9.66 -11.16 -0.17
N ARG A 30 -8.75 -10.97 -1.15
CA ARG A 30 -7.45 -10.38 -0.87
C ARG A 30 -7.62 -8.92 -0.47
N GLU A 31 -7.04 -8.57 0.66
CA GLU A 31 -6.89 -7.16 1.02
C GLU A 31 -6.00 -6.47 -0.02
N THR A 32 -6.37 -5.26 -0.42
CA THR A 32 -5.58 -4.45 -1.35
C THR A 32 -5.18 -3.13 -0.69
N HIS A 33 -3.92 -2.76 -0.85
CA HIS A 33 -3.37 -1.53 -0.30
C HIS A 33 -2.66 -0.74 -1.38
N LYS A 34 -2.90 0.56 -1.44
CA LYS A 34 -2.17 1.51 -2.27
C LYS A 34 -1.52 2.54 -1.36
N ILE A 35 -0.24 2.78 -1.58
CA ILE A 35 0.61 3.57 -0.71
C ILE A 35 1.41 4.53 -1.57
N ALA A 36 1.28 5.83 -1.33
CA ALA A 36 2.07 6.84 -2.02
C ALA A 36 3.48 6.93 -1.44
N VAL A 37 4.46 7.16 -2.30
CA VAL A 37 5.88 7.35 -1.92
C VAL A 37 6.39 8.63 -2.57
N PHE A 38 6.80 9.58 -1.73
CA PHE A 38 7.36 10.87 -2.13
C PHE A 38 8.84 10.95 -1.80
N TYR A 39 9.60 11.58 -2.68
CA TYR A 39 10.99 11.98 -2.44
C TYR A 39 11.08 13.49 -2.35
N ILE A 40 11.76 13.99 -1.33
CA ILE A 40 12.03 15.40 -1.11
C ILE A 40 13.54 15.58 -0.98
N GLY A 41 14.12 16.26 -1.95
CA GLY A 41 15.52 16.64 -1.93
C GLY A 41 15.77 17.90 -1.11
N GLU A 42 17.05 18.20 -0.85
CA GLU A 42 17.45 19.42 -0.16
C GLU A 42 16.95 20.67 -0.88
N GLY A 43 16.41 21.63 -0.13
CA GLY A 43 15.88 22.89 -0.66
C GLY A 43 14.51 22.83 -1.34
N GLN A 44 13.85 21.67 -1.40
CA GLN A 44 12.50 21.54 -1.97
C GLN A 44 11.43 21.82 -0.93
N GLU A 45 10.72 22.94 -1.05
CA GLU A 45 9.71 23.39 -0.10
C GLU A 45 8.29 23.44 -0.68
N ASP A 46 8.13 23.27 -1.98
CA ASP A 46 6.84 23.35 -2.67
C ASP A 46 6.47 22.06 -3.42
N LYS A 47 5.18 21.87 -3.67
CA LYS A 47 4.66 20.67 -4.32
C LYS A 47 5.18 20.45 -5.74
N CYS A 48 5.45 21.53 -6.49
CA CYS A 48 5.87 21.42 -7.88
C CYS A 48 7.30 20.89 -7.95
N SER A 49 8.23 21.45 -7.17
CA SER A 49 9.61 20.97 -7.07
C SER A 49 9.68 19.51 -6.63
N ILE A 50 8.88 19.11 -5.63
CA ILE A 50 8.82 17.74 -5.12
C ILE A 50 8.26 16.78 -6.18
N LEU A 51 7.16 17.13 -6.83
CA LEU A 51 6.54 16.28 -7.84
C LEU A 51 7.34 16.21 -9.16
N SER A 52 8.22 17.16 -9.41
CA SER A 52 9.10 17.17 -10.60
C SER A 52 10.26 16.18 -10.48
N ASN A 53 10.52 15.60 -9.31
CA ASN A 53 11.58 14.61 -9.14
C ASN A 53 11.32 13.37 -10.02
N CYS A 54 12.33 13.01 -10.82
CA CYS A 54 12.34 11.79 -11.65
C CYS A 54 13.22 10.68 -11.06
N ALA A 55 13.99 10.99 -10.03
CA ALA A 55 14.85 10.06 -9.28
C ALA A 55 15.08 10.61 -7.88
N GLY A 56 15.63 9.80 -6.98
CA GLY A 56 16.08 10.21 -5.66
C GLY A 56 17.55 9.87 -5.43
N SER A 57 18.01 9.98 -4.18
CA SER A 57 19.33 9.52 -3.78
C SER A 57 19.44 8.00 -3.88
N GLN A 58 20.68 7.47 -3.87
CA GLN A 58 20.90 6.02 -3.90
C GLN A 58 20.23 5.34 -2.70
N ASP A 59 20.30 5.92 -1.52
CA ASP A 59 19.66 5.38 -0.31
C ASP A 59 18.13 5.33 -0.44
N TYR A 60 17.52 6.31 -1.09
CA TYR A 60 16.10 6.30 -1.43
C TYR A 60 15.76 5.20 -2.45
N GLU A 61 16.56 5.05 -3.50
CA GLU A 61 16.31 4.01 -4.51
C GLU A 61 16.48 2.59 -3.91
N ASP A 62 17.47 2.40 -3.04
CA ASP A 62 17.67 1.16 -2.29
C ASP A 62 16.45 0.87 -1.37
N PHE A 63 15.93 1.90 -0.71
CA PHE A 63 14.72 1.79 0.09
C PHE A 63 13.50 1.41 -0.74
N VAL A 64 13.25 2.10 -1.85
CA VAL A 64 12.11 1.82 -2.74
C VAL A 64 12.18 0.40 -3.28
N SER A 65 13.36 -0.06 -3.71
CA SER A 65 13.57 -1.43 -4.20
C SER A 65 13.28 -2.49 -3.13
N GLY A 66 13.49 -2.17 -1.86
CA GLY A 66 13.19 -3.04 -0.73
C GLY A 66 11.71 -3.09 -0.33
N LEU A 67 10.86 -2.20 -0.86
CA LEU A 67 9.42 -2.21 -0.57
C LEU A 67 8.67 -3.39 -1.23
N GLY A 68 9.16 -3.89 -2.36
CA GLY A 68 8.50 -4.98 -3.08
C GLY A 68 9.23 -5.34 -4.36
N TRP A 69 8.62 -6.19 -5.16
CA TRP A 69 9.14 -6.52 -6.50
C TRP A 69 8.79 -5.40 -7.47
N GLU A 70 9.74 -4.95 -8.26
CA GLU A 70 9.45 -4.02 -9.34
C GLU A 70 8.68 -4.76 -10.44
N VAL A 71 7.46 -4.33 -10.72
CA VAL A 71 6.59 -4.95 -11.74
C VAL A 71 6.40 -4.01 -12.92
N ASP A 72 6.34 -4.58 -14.13
CA ASP A 72 5.98 -3.86 -15.36
C ASP A 72 4.45 -3.67 -15.39
N LEU A 73 3.99 -2.42 -15.39
CA LEU A 73 2.57 -2.08 -15.35
C LEU A 73 1.81 -2.52 -16.61
N ALA A 74 2.47 -2.64 -17.77
CA ALA A 74 1.81 -3.08 -19.00
C ALA A 74 1.35 -4.55 -18.91
N THR A 75 2.14 -5.40 -18.25
CA THR A 75 1.93 -6.85 -18.19
C THR A 75 1.45 -7.36 -16.82
N HIS A 76 1.52 -6.52 -15.77
CA HIS A 76 1.16 -6.94 -14.42
C HIS A 76 -0.30 -7.39 -14.31
N CYS A 77 -0.53 -8.56 -13.70
CA CYS A 77 -1.86 -9.16 -13.56
C CYS A 77 -2.47 -9.00 -12.16
N GLY A 78 -1.72 -8.44 -11.19
CA GLY A 78 -2.18 -8.19 -9.81
C GLY A 78 -2.91 -6.87 -9.65
N PHE A 79 -3.07 -6.46 -8.40
CA PHE A 79 -3.71 -5.20 -8.04
C PHE A 79 -2.87 -4.00 -8.50
N MET A 80 -3.48 -3.09 -9.25
CA MET A 80 -2.84 -1.93 -9.86
C MET A 80 -3.04 -0.62 -9.07
N GLY A 81 -3.96 -0.57 -8.11
CA GLY A 81 -4.24 0.62 -7.32
C GLY A 81 -4.74 1.85 -8.11
N GLY A 82 -5.08 1.68 -9.37
CA GLY A 82 -5.44 2.77 -10.29
C GLY A 82 -4.33 3.15 -11.29
N LEU A 83 -3.13 2.58 -11.17
CA LEU A 83 -2.07 2.77 -12.16
C LEU A 83 -2.49 2.22 -13.53
N GLN A 84 -2.02 2.87 -14.61
CA GLN A 84 -2.46 2.62 -15.96
C GLN A 84 -1.44 1.82 -16.76
N ARG A 85 -1.92 0.88 -17.59
CA ARG A 85 -1.08 0.04 -18.46
C ARG A 85 -0.47 0.79 -19.65
N ASN A 86 -1.00 1.95 -19.97
CA ASN A 86 -0.60 2.77 -21.13
C ASN A 86 0.60 3.68 -20.85
N GLY A 87 1.27 3.55 -19.73
CA GLY A 87 2.43 4.35 -19.34
C GLY A 87 2.11 5.75 -18.82
N SER A 88 0.85 6.18 -18.80
CA SER A 88 0.49 7.53 -18.32
C SER A 88 0.73 7.74 -16.81
N THR A 89 0.94 6.67 -16.05
CA THR A 89 1.28 6.69 -14.62
C THR A 89 2.65 6.08 -14.33
N GLY A 90 3.52 6.01 -15.33
CA GLY A 90 4.83 5.36 -15.26
C GLY A 90 4.82 3.98 -15.92
N LEU A 91 5.97 3.36 -16.00
CA LEU A 91 6.15 2.05 -16.63
C LEU A 91 6.20 0.93 -15.59
N THR A 92 6.72 1.21 -14.42
CA THR A 92 6.93 0.23 -13.34
C THR A 92 6.47 0.76 -12.00
N ALA A 93 6.24 -0.15 -11.06
CA ALA A 93 5.96 0.19 -9.66
C ALA A 93 6.39 -0.97 -8.74
N PRO A 94 6.81 -0.70 -7.49
CA PRO A 94 7.03 -1.74 -6.51
C PRO A 94 5.69 -2.38 -6.10
N TYR A 95 5.67 -3.70 -6.07
CA TYR A 95 4.50 -4.50 -5.72
C TYR A 95 4.88 -5.56 -4.68
N TYR A 96 4.04 -5.75 -3.70
CA TYR A 96 4.22 -6.78 -2.68
C TYR A 96 2.93 -7.57 -2.47
N ALA A 97 3.01 -8.89 -2.43
CA ALA A 97 1.85 -9.73 -2.22
C ALA A 97 2.15 -10.89 -1.27
N THR A 98 1.11 -11.30 -0.56
CA THR A 98 1.05 -12.55 0.21
C THR A 98 -0.18 -13.35 -0.24
N SER A 99 -0.43 -14.48 0.39
CA SER A 99 -1.65 -15.27 0.12
C SER A 99 -2.95 -14.49 0.38
N THR A 100 -2.91 -13.50 1.28
CA THR A 100 -4.11 -12.80 1.78
C THR A 100 -4.19 -11.33 1.39
N MET A 101 -3.11 -10.72 0.90
CA MET A 101 -3.08 -9.29 0.60
C MET A 101 -2.17 -8.95 -0.57
N GLU A 102 -2.46 -7.81 -1.19
CA GLU A 102 -1.66 -7.19 -2.24
C GLU A 102 -1.43 -5.71 -1.90
N ALA A 103 -0.21 -5.24 -2.07
CA ALA A 103 0.13 -3.83 -1.90
C ALA A 103 0.87 -3.33 -3.14
N ILE A 104 0.49 -2.16 -3.65
CA ILE A 104 1.20 -1.46 -4.71
C ILE A 104 1.65 -0.11 -4.19
N PHE A 105 2.85 0.29 -4.58
CA PHE A 105 3.44 1.56 -4.16
C PHE A 105 3.42 2.54 -5.33
N HIS A 106 2.72 3.65 -5.14
CA HIS A 106 2.65 4.76 -6.08
C HIS A 106 3.88 5.65 -5.86
N VAL A 107 4.97 5.35 -6.54
CA VAL A 107 6.25 6.05 -6.37
C VAL A 107 6.29 7.29 -7.24
N SER A 108 6.40 8.46 -6.61
CA SER A 108 6.39 9.75 -7.33
C SER A 108 7.49 9.86 -8.38
N THR A 109 8.67 9.35 -8.10
CA THR A 109 9.83 9.39 -9.01
C THR A 109 9.72 8.42 -10.21
N ARG A 110 8.76 7.47 -10.19
CA ARG A 110 8.49 6.55 -11.31
C ARG A 110 7.41 7.08 -12.27
N MET A 111 6.70 8.14 -11.88
CA MET A 111 5.61 8.72 -12.67
C MET A 111 6.11 9.88 -13.54
N PRO A 112 5.54 10.07 -14.77
CA PRO A 112 5.90 11.18 -15.64
C PRO A 112 5.73 12.56 -14.97
N SER A 113 6.62 13.48 -15.27
CA SER A 113 6.64 14.86 -14.73
C SER A 113 6.92 15.93 -15.80
N ASP A 114 6.76 15.60 -17.09
CA ASP A 114 7.23 16.42 -18.20
C ASP A 114 6.38 17.67 -18.46
N SER A 115 5.21 17.79 -17.82
CA SER A 115 4.30 18.94 -18.00
C SER A 115 3.44 19.16 -16.76
N ASP A 116 2.84 20.35 -16.64
CA ASP A 116 1.90 20.67 -15.55
C ASP A 116 0.68 19.73 -15.49
N ASP A 117 0.23 19.24 -16.66
CA ASP A 117 -0.83 18.23 -16.74
C ASP A 117 -0.36 16.88 -16.17
N CYS A 118 0.88 16.50 -16.42
CA CYS A 118 1.50 15.31 -15.81
C CYS A 118 1.62 15.46 -14.30
N LEU A 119 2.05 16.60 -13.78
CA LEU A 119 2.13 16.88 -12.35
C LEU A 119 0.75 16.83 -11.69
N THR A 120 -0.28 17.38 -12.35
CA THR A 120 -1.66 17.32 -11.86
C THR A 120 -2.19 15.88 -11.82
N LYS A 121 -1.93 15.08 -12.84
CA LYS A 121 -2.29 13.65 -12.87
C LYS A 121 -1.54 12.87 -11.80
N LYS A 122 -0.24 13.11 -11.66
CA LYS A 122 0.63 12.52 -10.64
C LYS A 122 0.09 12.81 -9.24
N LEU A 123 -0.23 14.07 -8.93
CA LEU A 123 -0.82 14.45 -7.66
C LEU A 123 -2.18 13.77 -7.41
N ARG A 124 -3.01 13.62 -8.46
CA ARG A 124 -4.30 12.94 -8.35
C ARG A 124 -4.15 11.47 -7.94
N HIS A 125 -3.15 10.77 -8.47
CA HIS A 125 -2.90 9.38 -8.08
C HIS A 125 -2.35 9.28 -6.66
N LEU A 126 -1.27 10.00 -6.38
CA LEU A 126 -0.58 9.98 -5.09
C LEU A 126 -1.46 10.55 -3.96
N GLY A 127 -2.15 11.66 -4.23
CA GLY A 127 -2.98 12.34 -3.26
C GLY A 127 -4.22 11.55 -2.82
N ASN A 128 -4.66 10.57 -3.61
CA ASN A 128 -5.79 9.71 -3.29
C ASN A 128 -5.44 8.52 -2.40
N ASP A 129 -4.20 8.37 -2.00
CA ASP A 129 -3.78 7.30 -1.13
C ASP A 129 -3.98 7.68 0.35
N GLU A 130 -4.41 6.71 1.14
CA GLU A 130 -4.67 6.90 2.58
C GLU A 130 -3.38 6.99 3.39
N VAL A 131 -2.32 6.31 2.91
CA VAL A 131 -1.02 6.22 3.56
C VAL A 131 0.06 6.76 2.64
N HIS A 132 0.83 7.74 3.12
CA HIS A 132 1.94 8.32 2.41
C HIS A 132 3.25 8.02 3.12
N ILE A 133 4.25 7.57 2.37
CA ILE A 133 5.65 7.54 2.75
C ILE A 133 6.29 8.81 2.19
N VAL A 134 6.98 9.54 3.03
CA VAL A 134 7.73 10.74 2.64
C VAL A 134 9.20 10.53 3.01
N TRP A 135 10.05 10.36 2.03
CA TRP A 135 11.49 10.36 2.21
C TRP A 135 11.99 11.80 2.12
N SER A 136 12.53 12.34 3.18
CA SER A 136 12.95 13.73 3.23
C SER A 136 14.44 13.85 3.54
N GLU A 137 15.18 14.39 2.59
CA GLU A 137 16.59 14.78 2.74
C GLU A 137 16.72 16.29 3.01
N HIS A 138 15.60 16.98 3.17
CA HIS A 138 15.57 18.39 3.50
C HIS A 138 16.00 18.63 4.95
N SER A 139 16.74 19.71 5.19
CA SER A 139 17.21 20.11 6.53
C SER A 139 16.10 20.53 7.49
N ARG A 140 14.91 20.87 6.97
CA ARG A 140 13.73 21.22 7.77
C ARG A 140 12.75 20.06 7.83
N ASP A 141 12.03 19.98 8.95
CA ASP A 141 10.97 19.00 9.14
C ASP A 141 9.86 19.13 8.08
N TYR A 142 9.42 17.99 7.56
CA TYR A 142 8.30 17.94 6.64
C TYR A 142 7.01 18.39 7.32
N ARG A 143 6.26 19.27 6.67
CA ARG A 143 4.97 19.76 7.17
C ARG A 143 3.82 19.16 6.36
N ARG A 144 2.80 18.66 7.08
CA ARG A 144 1.53 18.28 6.47
C ARG A 144 0.96 19.49 5.72
N GLY A 145 0.58 19.32 4.46
CA GLY A 145 0.05 20.40 3.62
C GLY A 145 1.01 20.89 2.53
N ILE A 146 2.30 20.52 2.56
CA ILE A 146 3.20 20.75 1.41
C ILE A 146 2.62 20.03 0.18
N ILE A 147 2.17 18.78 0.34
CA ILE A 147 1.36 18.08 -0.65
C ILE A 147 -0.11 18.21 -0.25
N PRO A 148 -0.89 19.10 -0.90
CA PRO A 148 -2.29 19.32 -0.54
C PRO A 148 -3.14 18.12 -0.98
N THR A 149 -3.78 17.47 0.01
CA THR A 149 -4.68 16.35 -0.22
C THR A 149 -5.67 16.21 0.94
N ASP A 150 -6.92 15.88 0.64
CA ASP A 150 -7.94 15.54 1.63
C ASP A 150 -7.72 14.14 2.22
N PHE A 151 -7.01 13.28 1.47
CA PHE A 151 -6.58 11.95 1.91
C PHE A 151 -5.29 12.03 2.73
N GLY A 152 -4.43 11.06 2.68
CA GLY A 152 -3.20 11.07 3.49
C GLY A 152 -3.52 11.01 4.99
N ASP A 153 -4.34 10.04 5.38
CA ASP A 153 -4.74 9.87 6.79
C ASP A 153 -3.54 9.58 7.68
N VAL A 154 -2.52 8.92 7.10
CA VAL A 154 -1.25 8.60 7.76
C VAL A 154 -0.08 9.04 6.90
N LEU A 155 0.87 9.76 7.51
CA LEU A 155 2.16 10.12 6.91
C LEU A 155 3.26 9.42 7.70
N ILE A 156 4.10 8.66 7.02
CA ILE A 156 5.32 8.03 7.56
C ILE A 156 6.49 8.74 6.92
N ILE A 157 7.16 9.59 7.68
CA ILE A 157 8.25 10.43 7.20
C ILE A 157 9.55 9.78 7.61
N ILE A 158 10.47 9.64 6.68
CA ILE A 158 11.77 9.00 6.84
C ILE A 158 12.84 10.05 6.64
N TYR A 159 13.64 10.30 7.67
CA TYR A 159 14.77 11.22 7.63
C TYR A 159 16.07 10.42 7.66
N PRO A 160 16.85 10.40 6.57
CA PRO A 160 18.17 9.80 6.55
C PRO A 160 19.10 10.49 7.56
N MET A 161 19.82 9.68 8.33
CA MET A 161 20.82 10.13 9.28
C MET A 161 22.20 9.57 8.87
N LYS A 162 23.25 9.92 9.59
CA LYS A 162 24.60 9.36 9.37
C LYS A 162 24.60 7.84 9.64
N ASN A 163 25.51 7.13 9.00
CA ASN A 163 25.77 5.70 9.21
C ASN A 163 24.58 4.77 8.83
N ARG A 164 23.80 5.12 7.80
CA ARG A 164 22.65 4.33 7.32
C ARG A 164 21.63 4.04 8.43
N VAL A 165 21.39 5.03 9.24
CA VAL A 165 20.35 5.02 10.28
C VAL A 165 19.27 6.02 9.86
N TYR A 166 18.01 5.76 10.18
CA TYR A 166 16.88 6.53 9.72
C TYR A 166 15.95 6.84 10.88
N PHE A 167 15.62 8.10 11.04
CA PHE A 167 14.62 8.55 11.99
C PHE A 167 13.24 8.51 11.34
N ILE A 168 12.26 7.98 12.06
CA ILE A 168 10.88 7.83 11.58
C ILE A 168 9.97 8.76 12.36
N GLN A 169 9.27 9.62 11.64
CA GLN A 169 8.20 10.44 12.19
C GLN A 169 6.87 9.93 11.64
N ILE A 170 5.88 9.73 12.50
CA ILE A 170 4.54 9.27 12.09
C ILE A 170 3.51 10.33 12.48
N ILE A 171 2.86 10.91 11.47
CA ILE A 171 1.77 11.86 11.64
C ILE A 171 0.49 11.19 11.16
N LYS A 172 -0.51 11.04 12.03
CA LYS A 172 -1.81 10.48 11.67
C LYS A 172 -2.95 11.42 12.04
N LYS A 173 -4.09 11.31 11.34
CA LYS A 173 -5.31 11.99 11.76
C LYS A 173 -5.78 11.42 13.11
N PRO A 174 -6.35 12.24 14.02
CA PRO A 174 -6.69 11.80 15.38
C PRO A 174 -7.60 10.58 15.44
N GLN A 175 -8.48 10.45 14.45
CA GLN A 175 -9.44 9.36 14.37
C GLN A 175 -8.85 8.03 13.90
N VAL A 176 -7.60 7.97 13.41
CA VAL A 176 -6.97 6.73 12.97
C VAL A 176 -6.53 5.93 14.21
N PRO A 177 -6.96 4.66 14.36
CA PRO A 177 -6.53 3.82 15.48
C PRO A 177 -5.02 3.63 15.54
N PHE A 178 -4.54 3.02 16.62
CA PHE A 178 -3.15 2.61 16.74
C PHE A 178 -2.78 1.54 15.71
N PHE A 179 -1.57 1.61 15.19
CA PHE A 179 -0.97 0.63 14.29
C PHE A 179 0.54 0.57 14.53
N GLY A 180 1.17 -0.51 14.09
CA GLY A 180 2.61 -0.72 14.17
C GLY A 180 3.09 -1.53 12.97
N PRO A 181 4.31 -2.03 12.97
CA PRO A 181 5.28 -2.13 14.10
C PRO A 181 6.05 -0.86 14.42
N LEU A 182 6.20 0.10 13.49
CA LEU A 182 6.88 1.35 13.78
C LEU A 182 6.00 2.33 14.56
N PHE A 183 6.63 3.17 15.35
CA PHE A 183 6.02 4.23 16.13
C PHE A 183 6.74 5.56 15.87
N ASP A 184 6.09 6.65 16.23
CA ASP A 184 6.65 7.99 16.10
C ASP A 184 7.92 8.13 16.96
N GLY A 185 9.02 8.62 16.36
CA GLY A 185 10.32 8.72 17.00
C GLY A 185 11.21 7.47 16.91
N ALA A 186 10.81 6.42 16.18
CA ALA A 186 11.63 5.24 16.00
C ALA A 186 12.92 5.55 15.22
N ILE A 187 14.02 4.88 15.59
CA ILE A 187 15.31 4.95 14.89
C ILE A 187 15.66 3.56 14.38
N ILE A 188 15.93 3.42 13.08
CA ILE A 188 16.05 2.12 12.42
C ILE A 188 17.27 2.08 11.51
N THR A 189 17.90 0.91 11.41
CA THR A 189 18.97 0.65 10.44
C THR A 189 18.43 0.40 9.04
N GLY A 190 19.19 0.73 8.02
CA GLY A 190 18.77 0.62 6.62
C GLY A 190 18.36 -0.77 6.17
N THR A 191 18.95 -1.84 6.76
CA THR A 191 18.62 -3.23 6.42
C THR A 191 17.19 -3.63 6.80
N LEU A 192 16.65 -3.07 7.87
CA LEU A 192 15.29 -3.37 8.35
C LEU A 192 14.26 -2.35 7.85
N LEU A 193 14.70 -1.19 7.38
CA LEU A 193 13.85 -0.07 7.05
C LEU A 193 12.73 -0.41 6.05
N PRO A 194 13.00 -0.98 4.86
CA PRO A 194 11.94 -1.22 3.88
C PRO A 194 10.86 -2.18 4.38
N SER A 195 11.28 -3.26 5.05
CA SER A 195 10.37 -4.29 5.54
C SER A 195 9.48 -3.78 6.67
N LEU A 196 10.02 -3.01 7.63
CA LEU A 196 9.28 -2.44 8.74
C LEU A 196 8.35 -1.31 8.27
N VAL A 197 8.81 -0.44 7.37
CA VAL A 197 7.96 0.61 6.79
C VAL A 197 6.81 -0.01 6.01
N ARG A 198 7.07 -1.01 5.15
CA ARG A 198 6.04 -1.74 4.42
C ARG A 198 4.98 -2.33 5.37
N ALA A 199 5.40 -3.04 6.41
CA ALA A 199 4.50 -3.62 7.40
C ALA A 199 3.66 -2.56 8.11
N THR A 200 4.29 -1.43 8.48
CA THR A 200 3.61 -0.30 9.12
C THR A 200 2.58 0.34 8.19
N CYS A 201 2.92 0.56 6.92
CA CYS A 201 1.99 1.11 5.93
C CYS A 201 0.75 0.22 5.71
N ILE A 202 0.95 -1.09 5.62
CA ILE A 202 -0.14 -2.06 5.48
C ILE A 202 -1.06 -2.00 6.71
N ASN A 203 -0.49 -2.00 7.91
CA ASN A 203 -1.27 -1.91 9.15
C ASN A 203 -1.93 -0.53 9.31
N ALA A 204 -1.29 0.55 8.88
CA ALA A 204 -1.89 1.88 8.82
C ALA A 204 -3.11 1.93 7.90
N SER A 205 -2.99 1.36 6.69
CA SER A 205 -4.12 1.27 5.75
C SER A 205 -5.27 0.42 6.32
N ARG A 206 -4.97 -0.67 7.03
CA ARG A 206 -5.97 -1.46 7.77
C ARG A 206 -6.66 -0.63 8.85
N ALA A 207 -5.88 0.12 9.64
CA ALA A 207 -6.42 0.99 10.69
C ALA A 207 -7.33 2.09 10.11
N VAL A 208 -6.99 2.69 8.98
CA VAL A 208 -7.86 3.65 8.28
C VAL A 208 -9.14 2.97 7.80
N LYS A 209 -9.03 1.83 7.12
CA LYS A 209 -10.17 1.08 6.56
C LYS A 209 -11.09 0.50 7.62
N SER A 210 -10.57 0.15 8.79
CA SER A 210 -11.38 -0.38 9.90
C SER A 210 -12.49 0.57 10.36
N ARG A 211 -12.40 1.85 10.02
CA ARG A 211 -13.42 2.87 10.32
C ARG A 211 -14.57 2.89 9.30
N LEU A 212 -14.39 2.27 8.14
CA LEU A 212 -15.41 2.22 7.12
C LEU A 212 -16.45 1.15 7.49
N THR A 213 -17.73 1.54 7.56
CA THR A 213 -18.85 0.64 7.89
C THR A 213 -18.95 -0.59 6.98
N LEU A 214 -18.66 -0.41 5.70
CA LEU A 214 -18.63 -1.51 4.73
C LEU A 214 -17.51 -2.52 5.03
N TYR A 215 -16.34 -2.05 5.47
CA TYR A 215 -15.22 -2.92 5.86
C TYR A 215 -15.56 -3.73 7.11
N GLN A 216 -16.20 -3.09 8.09
CA GLN A 216 -16.66 -3.77 9.31
C GLN A 216 -17.73 -4.83 9.00
N SER A 217 -18.68 -4.55 8.11
CA SER A 217 -19.70 -5.53 7.70
C SER A 217 -19.10 -6.71 6.92
N PHE A 218 -18.07 -6.47 6.11
CA PHE A 218 -17.35 -7.50 5.38
C PHE A 218 -16.57 -8.43 6.32
N ILE A 219 -15.82 -7.89 7.26
CA ILE A 219 -15.12 -8.66 8.29
C ILE A 219 -16.10 -9.49 9.11
N HIS A 220 -17.23 -8.89 9.52
CA HIS A 220 -18.27 -9.59 10.29
C HIS A 220 -18.89 -10.75 9.49
N SER A 221 -19.05 -10.60 8.17
CA SER A 221 -19.56 -11.66 7.29
C SER A 221 -18.56 -12.80 7.15
N ILE A 222 -17.27 -12.52 7.02
CA ILE A 222 -16.22 -13.55 7.00
C ILE A 222 -16.19 -14.33 8.32
N TRP A 223 -16.27 -13.65 9.47
CA TRP A 223 -16.29 -14.30 10.78
C TRP A 223 -17.49 -15.24 10.94
N ARG A 224 -18.68 -14.84 10.48
CA ARG A 224 -19.86 -15.72 10.48
C ARG A 224 -19.66 -16.97 9.63
N LEU A 225 -19.03 -16.83 8.46
CA LEU A 225 -18.80 -17.95 7.54
C LEU A 225 -17.73 -18.92 8.04
N THR A 226 -16.75 -18.45 8.81
CA THR A 226 -15.65 -19.28 9.34
C THR A 226 -15.96 -19.97 10.67
N GLY A 227 -17.14 -19.73 11.26
CA GLY A 227 -17.58 -20.38 12.52
C GLY A 227 -16.74 -20.01 13.75
N LYS A 228 -15.84 -19.04 13.66
CA LYS A 228 -15.08 -18.53 14.80
C LYS A 228 -15.91 -17.45 15.45
N GLY A 229 -16.26 -17.66 16.72
CA GLY A 229 -17.18 -16.84 17.50
C GLY A 229 -16.97 -15.33 17.41
N THR A 230 -17.97 -14.58 17.89
CA THR A 230 -18.03 -13.11 17.87
C THR A 230 -16.69 -12.45 18.22
N PRO A 231 -16.23 -11.47 17.42
CA PRO A 231 -15.04 -10.72 17.77
C PRO A 231 -15.25 -10.04 19.13
N LEU A 232 -14.32 -10.24 20.03
CA LEU A 232 -14.22 -9.46 21.25
C LEU A 232 -14.30 -7.98 20.88
N ASN A 233 -15.26 -7.28 21.47
CA ASN A 233 -15.35 -5.84 21.42
C ASN A 233 -14.01 -5.25 21.86
N VAL A 234 -13.20 -4.79 20.90
CA VAL A 234 -12.13 -3.87 21.18
C VAL A 234 -12.81 -2.51 21.33
N LEU A 235 -13.38 -2.30 22.49
CA LEU A 235 -13.91 -1.03 22.95
C LEU A 235 -12.86 -0.35 23.80
N THR A 236 -12.74 0.96 23.48
CA THR A 236 -12.14 2.08 24.22
C THR A 236 -10.65 2.08 24.34
#